data_db0066056c6c5308cc2750b1b1175d38
#
_entry.id   db0066056c6c5308cc2750b1b1175d38
#
_cell.length_a   1.000
_cell.length_b   1.000
_cell.length_c   1.000
_cell.angle_alpha   90.00
_cell.angle_beta   90.00
_cell.angle_gamma   90.00
#
_symmetry.space_group_name_H-M   'P 1'
#
loop_
_entity.id
_entity.type
_entity.pdbx_description
1 polymer ?
#
loop_
_entity_poly.entity_id
_entity_poly.type
_entity_poly.pdbx_seq_one_letter_code
_entity_poly.pdbx_strand_id
1 'polypeptide(L)'
;STDRDRCLASGMDDYLAKPVLLSDLERVLHRWASVPAPLRPAPIRSPESAVDGVDRRKIEELATLLGAEEFDALCERFVRDGRAQLTAFEAALARRDDAAARRAAHALKGAAANVGAVGLSQLCQAVEMQSSGEMHAALRPLKDALTRFC
;
A
#
# COMPACT_ATOMS: atom_id res chain seq x y z
N SER A 1 10.07 25.58 20.30
CA SER A 1 10.77 24.36 19.87
C SER A 1 9.79 23.50 19.11
N THR A 2 10.21 23.03 17.93
CA THR A 2 9.42 22.14 17.09
C THR A 2 9.54 20.71 17.61
N ASP A 3 8.59 19.82 17.26
CA ASP A 3 8.65 18.39 17.61
C ASP A 3 9.99 17.76 17.21
N ARG A 4 10.56 18.21 16.09
CA ARG A 4 11.89 17.82 15.62
C ARG A 4 12.98 18.15 16.67
N ASP A 5 12.97 19.35 17.22
CA ASP A 5 14.00 19.77 18.20
C ASP A 5 13.90 18.93 19.48
N ARG A 6 12.68 18.55 19.88
CA ARG A 6 12.45 17.70 21.05
C ARG A 6 12.94 16.27 20.82
N CYS A 7 12.72 15.71 19.63
CA CYS A 7 13.20 14.38 19.28
C CYS A 7 14.74 14.33 19.26
N LEU A 8 15.38 15.30 18.63
CA LEU A 8 16.84 15.37 18.59
C LEU A 8 17.45 15.61 19.98
N ALA A 9 16.81 16.43 20.83
CA ALA A 9 17.23 16.65 22.22
C ALA A 9 17.07 15.41 23.10
N SER A 10 16.19 14.47 22.75
CA SER A 10 16.00 13.18 23.43
C SER A 10 16.97 12.08 23.01
N GLY A 11 17.94 12.41 22.13
CA GLY A 11 18.97 11.47 21.69
C GLY A 11 18.65 10.71 20.40
N MET A 12 17.67 11.16 19.63
CA MET A 12 17.41 10.62 18.27
C MET A 12 18.37 11.26 17.27
N ASP A 13 18.91 10.45 16.36
CA ASP A 13 19.89 10.90 15.36
C ASP A 13 19.25 11.70 14.22
N ASP A 14 17.97 11.46 13.90
CA ASP A 14 17.23 12.23 12.90
C ASP A 14 15.70 12.12 13.11
N TYR A 15 14.92 12.92 12.34
CA TYR A 15 13.48 13.01 12.43
C TYR A 15 12.82 13.08 11.05
N LEU A 16 11.80 12.25 10.83
CA LEU A 16 10.94 12.28 9.66
C LEU A 16 9.48 12.49 10.07
N ALA A 17 8.88 13.57 9.58
CA ALA A 17 7.46 13.82 9.82
C ALA A 17 6.57 12.91 8.96
N LYS A 18 5.44 12.48 9.48
CA LYS A 18 4.40 11.79 8.69
C LYS A 18 3.43 12.84 8.12
N PRO A 19 3.04 12.74 6.84
CA PRO A 19 3.39 11.71 5.85
C PRO A 19 4.83 11.84 5.38
N VAL A 20 5.56 10.71 5.30
CA VAL A 20 6.94 10.67 4.83
C VAL A 20 6.96 10.91 3.33
N LEU A 21 7.54 12.02 2.91
CA LEU A 21 7.78 12.33 1.50
C LEU A 21 9.07 11.64 1.04
N LEU A 22 9.10 11.21 -0.22
CA LEU A 22 10.28 10.56 -0.80
C LEU A 22 11.51 11.46 -0.73
N SER A 23 11.34 12.76 -0.97
CA SER A 23 12.41 13.77 -0.85
C SER A 23 12.99 13.90 0.56
N ASP A 24 12.17 13.72 1.60
CA ASP A 24 12.64 13.75 2.99
C ASP A 24 13.41 12.48 3.34
N LEU A 25 12.93 11.33 2.84
CA LEU A 25 13.62 10.06 2.99
C LEU A 25 14.98 10.08 2.26
N GLU A 26 15.04 10.56 1.01
CA GLU A 26 16.28 10.73 0.25
C GLU A 26 17.29 11.60 1.00
N ARG A 27 16.85 12.74 1.55
CA ARG A 27 17.70 13.63 2.31
C ARG A 27 18.30 12.96 3.54
N VAL A 28 17.52 12.16 4.27
CA VAL A 28 18.00 11.42 5.44
C VAL A 28 18.95 10.31 5.02
N LEU A 29 18.63 9.56 3.96
CA LEU A 29 19.51 8.52 3.42
C LEU A 29 20.84 9.12 2.93
N HIS A 30 20.83 10.24 2.23
CA HIS A 30 22.06 10.93 1.81
C HIS A 30 22.92 11.41 2.98
N ARG A 31 22.31 11.76 4.10
CA ARG A 31 23.04 12.18 5.30
C ARG A 31 23.75 11.01 6.00
N TRP A 32 23.10 9.85 6.04
CA TRP A 32 23.54 8.71 6.85
C TRP A 32 24.21 7.60 6.03
N ALA A 33 23.86 7.45 4.76
CA ALA A 33 24.51 6.56 3.84
C ALA A 33 25.55 7.34 3.05
N SER A 34 26.82 7.07 3.22
CA SER A 34 27.89 7.54 2.33
C SER A 34 27.79 6.78 1.00
N VAL A 35 26.75 7.06 0.21
CA VAL A 35 26.51 6.41 -1.08
C VAL A 35 27.02 7.34 -2.18
N PRO A 36 28.01 6.92 -2.98
CA PRO A 36 28.37 7.65 -4.19
C PRO A 36 27.30 7.45 -5.26
N ALA A 37 26.78 8.58 -5.74
CA ALA A 37 25.89 8.79 -6.85
C ALA A 37 24.37 8.56 -6.62
N PRO A 38 23.55 9.53 -7.11
CA PRO A 38 22.10 9.43 -6.97
C PRO A 38 21.57 8.33 -7.90
N LEU A 39 20.93 7.34 -7.31
CA LEU A 39 19.90 6.60 -8.04
C LEU A 39 18.83 7.64 -8.41
N ARG A 40 18.81 8.08 -9.68
CA ARG A 40 17.72 8.92 -10.17
C ARG A 40 16.42 8.16 -9.91
N PRO A 41 15.52 8.68 -9.07
CA PRO A 41 14.23 8.05 -8.94
C PRO A 41 13.62 8.02 -10.33
N ALA A 42 13.24 6.82 -10.78
CA ALA A 42 12.40 6.73 -11.95
C ALA A 42 11.16 7.59 -11.67
N PRO A 43 10.74 8.46 -12.61
CA PRO A 43 9.59 9.31 -12.38
C PRO A 43 8.42 8.41 -11.94
N ILE A 44 7.78 8.79 -10.82
CA ILE A 44 6.50 8.20 -10.43
C ILE A 44 5.55 8.55 -11.57
N ARG A 45 5.50 7.68 -12.56
CA ARG A 45 4.55 7.81 -13.66
C ARG A 45 3.18 7.42 -13.11
N SER A 46 2.22 8.29 -13.37
CA SER A 46 0.80 8.04 -13.19
C SER A 46 0.42 6.63 -13.67
N PRO A 47 -0.61 6.00 -13.11
CA PRO A 47 -0.98 4.60 -13.38
C PRO A 47 -1.55 4.37 -14.80
N GLU A 48 -1.01 5.04 -15.81
CA GLU A 48 -1.42 4.90 -17.22
C GLU A 48 -1.03 3.54 -17.84
N SER A 49 -0.27 2.69 -17.11
CA SER A 49 0.15 1.38 -17.59
C SER A 49 -0.67 0.22 -16.99
N ALA A 50 -1.70 0.49 -16.21
CA ALA A 50 -2.53 -0.57 -15.64
C ALA A 50 -3.57 -1.04 -16.68
N VAL A 51 -3.23 -2.10 -17.40
CA VAL A 51 -4.21 -2.86 -18.20
C VAL A 51 -4.90 -3.81 -17.20
N ASP A 52 -6.24 -3.79 -17.18
CA ASP A 52 -7.07 -4.64 -16.32
C ASP A 52 -6.88 -4.45 -14.79
N GLY A 53 -6.41 -3.26 -14.36
CA GLY A 53 -6.23 -2.95 -12.94
C GLY A 53 -4.97 -3.56 -12.32
N VAL A 54 -4.01 -4.00 -13.14
CA VAL A 54 -2.76 -4.63 -12.71
C VAL A 54 -1.56 -3.88 -13.31
N ASP A 55 -0.58 -3.54 -12.49
CA ASP A 55 0.70 -2.97 -12.92
C ASP A 55 1.66 -4.11 -13.32
N ARG A 56 1.62 -4.47 -14.59
CA ARG A 56 2.45 -5.56 -15.14
C ARG A 56 3.94 -5.32 -14.96
N ARG A 57 4.38 -4.07 -15.12
CA ARG A 57 5.79 -3.73 -14.95
C ARG A 57 6.27 -4.01 -13.53
N LYS A 58 5.48 -3.61 -12.54
CA LYS A 58 5.80 -3.86 -11.13
C LYS A 58 5.84 -5.36 -10.82
N ILE A 59 4.93 -6.14 -11.41
CA ILE A 59 4.92 -7.59 -11.29
C ILE A 59 6.19 -8.19 -11.89
N GLU A 60 6.59 -7.78 -13.09
CA GLU A 60 7.81 -8.25 -13.75
C GLU A 60 9.08 -7.87 -12.95
N GLU A 61 9.13 -6.65 -12.41
CA GLU A 61 10.22 -6.19 -11.54
C GLU A 61 10.30 -7.05 -10.26
N LEU A 62 9.17 -7.33 -9.61
CA LEU A 62 9.12 -8.17 -8.41
C LEU A 62 9.50 -9.62 -8.71
N ALA A 63 8.96 -10.21 -9.79
CA ALA A 63 9.28 -11.57 -10.20
C ALA A 63 10.77 -11.72 -10.56
N THR A 64 11.36 -10.70 -11.18
CA THR A 64 12.79 -10.69 -11.51
C THR A 64 13.66 -10.57 -10.25
N LEU A 65 13.23 -9.75 -9.29
CA LEU A 65 13.97 -9.50 -8.06
C LEU A 65 13.94 -10.70 -7.09
N LEU A 66 12.78 -11.32 -6.95
CA LEU A 66 12.54 -12.40 -5.98
C LEU A 66 12.86 -13.78 -6.56
N GLY A 67 12.70 -13.97 -7.87
CA GLY A 67 12.63 -15.30 -8.49
C GLY A 67 11.20 -15.85 -8.49
N ALA A 68 10.99 -16.91 -9.29
CA ALA A 68 9.62 -17.40 -9.53
C ALA A 68 8.97 -18.00 -8.28
N GLU A 69 9.68 -18.83 -7.52
CA GLU A 69 9.14 -19.51 -6.34
C GLU A 69 8.74 -18.52 -5.24
N GLU A 70 9.61 -17.55 -4.93
CA GLU A 70 9.35 -16.52 -3.91
C GLU A 70 8.26 -15.55 -4.36
N PHE A 71 8.17 -15.27 -5.67
CA PHE A 71 7.10 -14.43 -6.20
C PHE A 71 5.74 -15.13 -6.09
N ASP A 72 5.65 -16.42 -6.42
CA ASP A 72 4.43 -17.22 -6.27
C ASP A 72 4.00 -17.28 -4.79
N ALA A 73 4.94 -17.51 -3.87
CA ALA A 73 4.68 -17.50 -2.43
C ALA A 73 4.17 -16.13 -1.95
N LEU A 74 4.72 -15.03 -2.49
CA LEU A 74 4.25 -13.66 -2.22
C LEU A 74 2.81 -13.47 -2.68
N CYS A 75 2.47 -13.92 -3.89
CA CYS A 75 1.12 -13.83 -4.45
C CYS A 75 0.11 -14.64 -3.63
N GLU A 76 0.44 -15.89 -3.28
CA GLU A 76 -0.41 -16.73 -2.43
C GLU A 76 -0.65 -16.09 -1.06
N ARG A 77 0.40 -15.56 -0.44
CA ARG A 77 0.29 -14.85 0.83
C ARG A 77 -0.59 -13.62 0.71
N PHE A 78 -0.40 -12.81 -0.34
CA PHE A 78 -1.21 -11.63 -0.60
C PHE A 78 -2.71 -11.98 -0.70
N VAL A 79 -3.04 -13.02 -1.47
CA VAL A 79 -4.43 -13.47 -1.65
C VAL A 79 -5.02 -13.97 -0.33
N ARG A 80 -4.28 -14.77 0.43
CA ARG A 80 -4.72 -15.27 1.73
C ARG A 80 -4.99 -14.13 2.72
N ASP A 81 -4.02 -13.22 2.85
CA ASP A 81 -4.10 -12.10 3.77
C ASP A 81 -5.20 -11.11 3.30
N GLY A 82 -5.34 -10.90 1.99
CA GLY A 82 -6.40 -10.10 1.38
C GLY A 82 -7.80 -10.64 1.67
N ARG A 83 -8.00 -11.96 1.62
CA ARG A 83 -9.26 -12.61 2.00
C ARG A 83 -9.57 -12.37 3.49
N ALA A 84 -8.57 -12.44 4.36
CA ALA A 84 -8.74 -12.16 5.78
C ALA A 84 -9.17 -10.70 6.01
N GLN A 85 -8.57 -9.73 5.29
CA GLN A 85 -8.97 -8.31 5.37
C GLN A 85 -10.40 -8.09 4.86
N LEU A 86 -10.81 -8.76 3.77
CA LEU A 86 -12.18 -8.68 3.28
C LEU A 86 -13.20 -9.28 4.26
N THR A 87 -12.87 -10.38 4.93
CA THR A 87 -13.70 -10.95 6.00
C THR A 87 -13.81 -9.99 7.18
N ALA A 88 -12.72 -9.36 7.58
CA ALA A 88 -12.73 -8.35 8.64
C ALA A 88 -13.56 -7.11 8.25
N PHE A 89 -13.47 -6.67 6.99
CA PHE A 89 -14.26 -5.58 6.43
C PHE A 89 -15.76 -5.91 6.48
N GLU A 90 -16.15 -7.08 5.99
CA GLU A 90 -17.54 -7.57 6.01
C GLU A 90 -18.12 -7.66 7.44
N ALA A 91 -17.33 -8.22 8.36
CA ALA A 91 -17.72 -8.30 9.77
C ALA A 91 -17.85 -6.92 10.44
N ALA A 92 -16.99 -5.96 10.07
CA ALA A 92 -17.09 -4.58 10.56
C ALA A 92 -18.37 -3.89 10.04
N LEU A 93 -18.70 -4.07 8.76
CA LEU A 93 -19.94 -3.56 8.18
C LEU A 93 -21.19 -4.13 8.88
N ALA A 94 -21.20 -5.44 9.16
CA ALA A 94 -22.30 -6.09 9.86
C ALA A 94 -22.51 -5.51 11.28
N ARG A 95 -21.45 -5.07 11.94
CA ARG A 95 -21.49 -4.41 13.26
C ARG A 95 -21.68 -2.90 13.19
N ARG A 96 -21.78 -2.33 12.00
CA ARG A 96 -21.79 -0.86 11.76
C ARG A 96 -20.56 -0.14 12.35
N ASP A 97 -19.42 -0.82 12.36
CA ASP A 97 -18.14 -0.25 12.79
C ASP A 97 -17.37 0.28 11.57
N ASP A 98 -17.72 1.48 11.17
CA ASP A 98 -17.11 2.15 10.00
C ASP A 98 -15.59 2.34 10.18
N ALA A 99 -15.15 2.59 11.40
CA ALA A 99 -13.73 2.78 11.68
C ALA A 99 -12.94 1.48 11.45
N ALA A 100 -13.49 0.33 11.89
CA ALA A 100 -12.89 -0.97 11.62
C ALA A 100 -12.94 -1.33 10.13
N ALA A 101 -14.04 -1.02 9.43
CA ALA A 101 -14.16 -1.22 7.99
C ALA A 101 -13.09 -0.43 7.22
N ARG A 102 -12.92 0.85 7.54
CA ARG A 102 -11.88 1.69 6.92
C ARG A 102 -10.46 1.18 7.21
N ARG A 103 -10.18 0.71 8.43
CA ARG A 103 -8.87 0.12 8.76
C ARG A 103 -8.58 -1.13 7.92
N ALA A 104 -9.56 -2.02 7.73
CA ALA A 104 -9.41 -3.21 6.90
C ALA A 104 -9.19 -2.84 5.43
N ALA A 105 -9.95 -1.87 4.88
CA ALA A 105 -9.74 -1.37 3.52
C ALA A 105 -8.36 -0.72 3.37
N HIS A 106 -7.89 0.05 4.34
CA HIS A 106 -6.57 0.68 4.33
C HIS A 106 -5.43 -0.35 4.31
N ALA A 107 -5.53 -1.40 5.13
CA ALA A 107 -4.55 -2.48 5.13
C ALA A 107 -4.49 -3.20 3.78
N LEU A 108 -5.65 -3.49 3.19
CA LEU A 108 -5.76 -4.13 1.88
C LEU A 108 -5.22 -3.22 0.76
N LYS A 109 -5.48 -1.90 0.82
CA LYS A 109 -4.95 -0.91 -0.12
C LYS A 109 -3.43 -0.95 -0.19
N GLY A 110 -2.76 -0.90 0.98
CA GLY A 110 -1.31 -0.94 1.06
C GLY A 110 -0.72 -2.24 0.51
N ALA A 111 -1.31 -3.39 0.89
CA ALA A 111 -0.89 -4.69 0.39
C ALA A 111 -1.04 -4.80 -1.13
N ALA A 112 -2.19 -4.37 -1.69
CA ALA A 112 -2.47 -4.36 -3.11
C ALA A 112 -1.50 -3.47 -3.90
N ALA A 113 -1.19 -2.28 -3.40
CA ALA A 113 -0.22 -1.38 -4.02
C ALA A 113 1.18 -1.98 -4.07
N ASN A 114 1.57 -2.76 -3.06
CA ASN A 114 2.90 -3.39 -2.99
C ASN A 114 3.11 -4.49 -4.02
N VAL A 115 2.07 -5.25 -4.37
CA VAL A 115 2.15 -6.34 -5.36
C VAL A 115 1.73 -5.93 -6.77
N GLY A 116 1.38 -4.67 -6.99
CA GLY A 116 0.95 -4.18 -8.30
C GLY A 116 -0.53 -4.40 -8.63
N ALA A 117 -1.37 -4.74 -7.65
CA ALA A 117 -2.83 -4.85 -7.80
C ALA A 117 -3.49 -3.46 -7.72
N VAL A 118 -3.20 -2.59 -8.71
CA VAL A 118 -3.58 -1.17 -8.72
C VAL A 118 -5.09 -0.97 -8.66
N GLY A 119 -5.86 -1.77 -9.41
CA GLY A 119 -7.32 -1.68 -9.42
C GLY A 119 -7.93 -1.97 -8.04
N LEU A 120 -7.42 -2.98 -7.33
CA LEU A 120 -7.85 -3.29 -5.97
C LEU A 120 -7.46 -2.16 -5.00
N SER A 121 -6.25 -1.61 -5.13
CA SER A 121 -5.80 -0.48 -4.31
C SER A 121 -6.68 0.75 -4.50
N GLN A 122 -7.07 1.08 -5.74
CA GLN A 122 -7.97 2.19 -6.06
C GLN A 122 -9.39 1.97 -5.49
N LEU A 123 -9.93 0.76 -5.58
CA LEU A 123 -11.21 0.43 -4.97
C LEU A 123 -11.17 0.59 -3.44
N CYS A 124 -10.10 0.13 -2.80
CA CYS A 124 -9.92 0.32 -1.36
C CYS A 124 -9.83 1.80 -0.99
N GLN A 125 -9.12 2.61 -1.78
CA GLN A 125 -9.03 4.06 -1.58
C GLN A 125 -10.40 4.73 -1.70
N ALA A 126 -11.21 4.33 -2.68
CA ALA A 126 -12.58 4.86 -2.83
C ALA A 126 -13.42 4.55 -1.59
N VAL A 127 -13.31 3.33 -1.04
CA VAL A 127 -14.01 2.92 0.18
C VAL A 127 -13.65 3.78 1.39
N GLU A 128 -12.40 4.19 1.52
CA GLU A 128 -11.96 5.07 2.62
C GLU A 128 -12.67 6.43 2.62
N MET A 129 -13.12 6.88 1.44
CA MET A 129 -13.81 8.16 1.24
C MET A 129 -15.34 8.06 1.26
N GLN A 130 -15.90 6.84 1.28
CA GLN A 130 -17.32 6.58 1.19
C GLN A 130 -18.04 6.71 2.54
N SER A 131 -19.36 6.98 2.48
CA SER A 131 -20.26 6.88 3.63
C SER A 131 -20.56 5.41 3.98
N SER A 132 -21.03 5.15 5.21
CA SER A 132 -21.36 3.81 5.72
C SER A 132 -22.26 3.00 4.79
N GLY A 133 -23.26 3.65 4.18
CA GLY A 133 -24.20 2.98 3.27
C GLY A 133 -23.55 2.54 1.96
N GLU A 134 -22.62 3.30 1.46
CA GLU A 134 -21.93 3.03 0.18
C GLU A 134 -20.85 1.94 0.32
N MET A 135 -20.23 1.83 1.51
CA MET A 135 -19.21 0.80 1.77
C MET A 135 -19.72 -0.63 1.58
N HIS A 136 -21.00 -0.89 1.85
CA HIS A 136 -21.61 -2.21 1.59
C HIS A 136 -21.61 -2.57 0.10
N ALA A 137 -21.86 -1.61 -0.77
CA ALA A 137 -21.84 -1.82 -2.22
C ALA A 137 -20.43 -2.13 -2.75
N ALA A 138 -19.39 -1.71 -2.05
CA ALA A 138 -18.00 -1.93 -2.46
C ALA A 138 -17.50 -3.36 -2.17
N LEU A 139 -18.16 -4.14 -1.30
CA LEU A 139 -17.70 -5.47 -0.90
C LEU A 139 -17.55 -6.43 -2.09
N ARG A 140 -18.53 -6.45 -3.00
CA ARG A 140 -18.50 -7.32 -4.17
C ARG A 140 -17.38 -6.93 -5.15
N PRO A 141 -17.26 -5.65 -5.58
CA PRO A 141 -16.13 -5.21 -6.40
C PRO A 141 -14.75 -5.53 -5.80
N LEU A 142 -14.58 -5.40 -4.48
CA LEU A 142 -13.33 -5.73 -3.80
C LEU A 142 -13.02 -7.23 -3.87
N LYS A 143 -14.01 -8.10 -3.62
CA LYS A 143 -13.87 -9.56 -3.74
C LYS A 143 -13.51 -9.98 -5.17
N ASP A 144 -14.19 -9.40 -6.16
CA ASP A 144 -13.95 -9.68 -7.58
C ASP A 144 -12.56 -9.20 -8.03
N ALA A 145 -12.09 -8.05 -7.55
CA ALA A 145 -10.77 -7.52 -7.87
C ALA A 145 -9.64 -8.35 -7.25
N LEU A 146 -9.81 -8.83 -6.02
CA LEU A 146 -8.84 -9.73 -5.39
C LEU A 146 -8.78 -11.08 -6.12
N THR A 147 -9.92 -11.62 -6.55
CA THR A 147 -9.99 -12.90 -7.27
C THR A 147 -9.35 -12.82 -8.66
N ARG A 148 -9.44 -11.66 -9.33
CA ARG A 148 -8.82 -11.45 -10.66
C ARG A 148 -7.30 -11.36 -10.62
N PHE A 149 -6.72 -11.05 -9.47
CA PHE A 149 -5.27 -10.99 -9.30
C PHE A 149 -4.63 -12.40 -9.22
N CYS A 150 -5.40 -13.43 -8.91
CA CYS A 150 -4.97 -14.82 -8.92
C CYS A 150 -5.04 -15.39 -10.32
#